data_9cb7829c0133fb264efacf1fce6226c7
#
_entry.id   9cb7829c0133fb264efacf1fce6226c7
#
_cell.length_a   1.000
_cell.length_b   1.000
_cell.length_c   1.000
_cell.angle_alpha   90.00
_cell.angle_beta   90.00
_cell.angle_gamma   90.00
#
_symmetry.space_group_name_H-M   'P 1'
#
loop_
_entity.id
_entity.type
_entity.pdbx_description
1 polymer ?
#
loop_
_entity_poly.entity_id
_entity_poly.type
_entity_poly.pdbx_seq_one_letter_code
_entity_poly.pdbx_strand_id
1 'polypeptide(L)'
;RGLTVPEVKQIAGRAGRFGLFDTGYVNAMGQESLDYIREQLTQEEEPIKKVSLGFPQILLDLDEPLDVIIKVWKSVEPTPPFEKVSVDEILSLYAQAERYRDDIYGFDDKRILYRMISCPIDIKDHQVVLQWLRYCKDYPADKRLKHPDKGAGSKLGLQKYETYYRKLDLYYQFSHRFDKIIDEDWLEQERSRTEGTIMQYLSKGKKSYIARCQRCGRMLPVGYPFKICEPCFHHSSIID
;
A
#
# COMPACT_ATOMS: atom_id res chain seq x y z
N ARG A 1 11.64 -4.66 14.97
CA ARG A 1 10.62 -5.28 15.84
C ARG A 1 10.61 -6.78 15.53
N GLY A 2 10.69 -7.65 16.55
CA GLY A 2 10.53 -9.10 16.41
C GLY A 2 9.07 -9.45 16.02
N LEU A 3 8.87 -10.62 15.40
CA LEU A 3 7.53 -11.15 15.11
C LEU A 3 6.85 -11.58 16.43
N THR A 4 5.57 -11.33 16.55
CA THR A 4 4.77 -11.81 17.69
C THR A 4 4.40 -13.29 17.54
N VAL A 5 3.98 -13.95 18.63
CA VAL A 5 3.54 -15.36 18.62
C VAL A 5 2.49 -15.63 17.54
N PRO A 6 1.39 -14.86 17.43
CA PRO A 6 0.41 -15.05 16.37
C PRO A 6 0.98 -14.88 14.96
N GLU A 7 1.87 -13.88 14.74
CA GLU A 7 2.51 -13.67 13.43
C GLU A 7 3.38 -14.87 13.05
N VAL A 8 4.19 -15.40 13.98
CA VAL A 8 5.02 -16.59 13.74
C VAL A 8 4.16 -17.80 13.42
N LYS A 9 3.11 -18.06 14.21
CA LYS A 9 2.19 -19.19 13.98
C LYS A 9 1.42 -19.07 12.67
N GLN A 10 0.97 -17.87 12.30
CA GLN A 10 0.29 -17.62 11.05
C GLN A 10 1.20 -17.87 9.83
N ILE A 11 2.46 -17.45 9.90
CA ILE A 11 3.45 -17.67 8.84
C ILE A 11 3.78 -19.17 8.76
N ALA A 12 4.06 -19.80 9.89
CA ALA A 12 4.39 -21.22 9.98
C ALA A 12 3.23 -22.12 9.51
N GLY A 13 1.99 -21.76 9.85
CA GLY A 13 0.80 -22.51 9.44
C GLY A 13 0.56 -22.54 7.92
N ARG A 14 1.20 -21.63 7.16
CA ARG A 14 1.16 -21.65 5.70
C ARG A 14 2.11 -22.69 5.09
N ALA A 15 3.11 -23.16 5.82
CA ALA A 15 4.08 -24.15 5.35
C ALA A 15 3.45 -25.56 5.19
N GLY A 16 2.48 -25.89 6.05
CA GLY A 16 1.71 -27.13 5.94
C GLY A 16 0.24 -26.79 5.68
N ARG A 17 -0.20 -26.77 4.43
CA ARG A 17 -1.64 -26.55 4.13
C ARG A 17 -2.44 -27.73 4.67
N PHE A 18 -3.33 -27.43 5.63
CA PHE A 18 -4.23 -28.44 6.22
C PHE A 18 -4.96 -29.24 5.13
N GLY A 19 -4.88 -30.55 5.23
CA GLY A 19 -5.49 -31.46 4.25
C GLY A 19 -4.67 -31.74 2.98
N LEU A 20 -3.48 -31.09 2.80
CA LEU A 20 -2.60 -31.36 1.67
C LEU A 20 -1.26 -31.99 2.11
N PHE A 21 -0.75 -31.62 3.28
CA PHE A 21 0.51 -32.12 3.82
C PHE A 21 0.36 -32.40 5.32
N ASP A 22 0.87 -33.51 5.78
CA ASP A 22 0.84 -33.89 7.20
C ASP A 22 1.87 -33.10 8.02
N THR A 23 2.89 -32.55 7.37
CA THR A 23 3.98 -31.81 8.01
C THR A 23 4.42 -30.63 7.17
N GLY A 24 4.56 -29.47 7.79
CA GLY A 24 5.13 -28.26 7.18
C GLY A 24 6.49 -27.93 7.79
N TYR A 25 7.43 -27.47 6.95
CA TYR A 25 8.75 -27.05 7.39
C TYR A 25 8.90 -25.53 7.35
N VAL A 26 9.39 -24.96 8.44
CA VAL A 26 9.70 -23.53 8.56
C VAL A 26 11.18 -23.38 8.84
N ASN A 27 11.84 -22.45 8.16
CA ASN A 27 13.23 -22.15 8.33
C ASN A 27 13.49 -20.65 8.44
N ALA A 28 14.66 -20.25 8.92
CA ALA A 28 15.10 -18.87 9.02
C ALA A 28 16.59 -18.74 8.65
N MET A 29 17.00 -17.53 8.29
CA MET A 29 18.41 -17.24 8.06
C MET A 29 19.10 -16.99 9.39
N GLY A 30 19.84 -18.02 9.86
CA GLY A 30 20.62 -17.97 11.09
C GLY A 30 20.00 -18.71 12.27
N GLN A 31 20.86 -19.25 13.12
CA GLN A 31 20.47 -20.11 14.26
C GLN A 31 19.63 -19.34 15.30
N GLU A 32 20.02 -18.11 15.62
CA GLU A 32 19.31 -17.27 16.58
C GLU A 32 17.83 -17.02 16.18
N SER A 33 17.60 -16.77 14.89
CA SER A 33 16.24 -16.61 14.34
C SER A 33 15.44 -17.91 14.37
N LEU A 34 16.10 -19.05 14.14
CA LEU A 34 15.49 -20.37 14.24
C LEU A 34 15.07 -20.70 15.67
N ASP A 35 15.92 -20.42 16.64
CA ASP A 35 15.64 -20.67 18.05
C ASP A 35 14.50 -19.76 18.54
N TYR A 36 14.48 -18.50 18.10
CA TYR A 36 13.37 -17.59 18.33
C TYR A 36 12.04 -18.13 17.77
N ILE A 37 12.02 -18.58 16.52
CA ILE A 37 10.82 -19.16 15.89
C ILE A 37 10.34 -20.39 16.66
N ARG A 38 11.23 -21.28 17.05
CA ARG A 38 10.90 -22.49 17.85
C ARG A 38 10.25 -22.11 19.17
N GLU A 39 10.82 -21.15 19.87
CA GLU A 39 10.26 -20.63 21.13
C GLU A 39 8.84 -20.06 20.90
N GLN A 40 8.66 -19.19 19.90
CA GLN A 40 7.35 -18.60 19.61
C GLN A 40 6.29 -19.64 19.20
N LEU A 41 6.67 -20.72 18.51
CA LEU A 41 5.73 -21.77 18.12
C LEU A 41 5.22 -22.60 19.31
N THR A 42 5.98 -22.68 20.40
CA THR A 42 5.58 -23.41 21.62
C THR A 42 4.78 -22.56 22.60
N GLN A 43 4.80 -21.23 22.45
CA GLN A 43 4.05 -20.34 23.34
C GLN A 43 2.54 -20.42 23.07
N GLU A 44 1.74 -20.29 24.11
CA GLU A 44 0.29 -20.11 23.98
C GLU A 44 -0.03 -18.72 23.41
N GLU A 45 -1.04 -18.65 22.55
CA GLU A 45 -1.53 -17.38 22.03
C GLU A 45 -2.29 -16.63 23.12
N GLU A 46 -1.99 -15.35 23.29
CA GLU A 46 -2.82 -14.52 24.14
C GLU A 46 -4.24 -14.43 23.53
N PRO A 47 -5.27 -14.48 24.37
CA PRO A 47 -6.64 -14.31 23.87
C PRO A 47 -6.81 -12.95 23.19
N ILE A 48 -7.63 -12.91 22.17
CA ILE A 48 -7.95 -11.68 21.43
C ILE A 48 -8.62 -10.70 22.41
N LYS A 49 -7.92 -9.62 22.71
CA LYS A 49 -8.41 -8.58 23.64
C LYS A 49 -9.27 -7.53 22.94
N LYS A 50 -9.04 -7.34 21.63
CA LYS A 50 -9.67 -6.28 20.82
C LYS A 50 -9.96 -6.78 19.41
N VAL A 51 -11.14 -6.47 18.90
CA VAL A 51 -11.56 -6.76 17.53
C VAL A 51 -11.91 -5.45 16.83
N SER A 52 -11.20 -5.13 15.75
CA SER A 52 -11.44 -3.92 14.98
C SER A 52 -12.66 -4.08 14.07
N LEU A 53 -13.63 -3.18 14.19
CA LEU A 53 -14.81 -3.09 13.34
C LEU A 53 -14.58 -2.00 12.28
N GLY A 54 -14.53 -2.40 11.02
CA GLY A 54 -14.63 -1.47 9.88
C GLY A 54 -16.07 -1.01 9.66
N PHE A 55 -16.24 0.04 8.84
CA PHE A 55 -17.56 0.52 8.47
C PHE A 55 -18.35 -0.59 7.70
N PRO A 56 -19.55 -0.99 8.17
CA PRO A 56 -20.32 -2.07 7.54
C PRO A 56 -20.97 -1.58 6.25
N GLN A 57 -20.61 -2.19 5.11
CA GLN A 57 -21.12 -1.76 3.80
C GLN A 57 -22.63 -1.95 3.64
N ILE A 58 -23.28 -2.79 4.45
CA ILE A 58 -24.75 -2.92 4.46
C ILE A 58 -25.45 -1.60 4.81
N LEU A 59 -24.79 -0.70 5.55
CA LEU A 59 -25.36 0.60 5.89
C LEU A 59 -25.49 1.52 4.67
N LEU A 60 -24.83 1.21 3.56
CA LEU A 60 -24.97 1.96 2.31
C LEU A 60 -26.36 1.78 1.66
N ASP A 61 -27.14 0.79 2.09
CA ASP A 61 -28.52 0.54 1.61
C ASP A 61 -29.56 1.45 2.29
N LEU A 62 -29.19 2.17 3.34
CA LEU A 62 -30.06 3.16 3.97
C LEU A 62 -30.30 4.35 3.03
N ASP A 63 -31.48 4.94 3.07
CA ASP A 63 -31.84 6.08 2.20
C ASP A 63 -31.18 7.40 2.59
N GLU A 64 -30.58 7.46 3.77
CA GLU A 64 -29.88 8.65 4.28
C GLU A 64 -28.63 9.04 3.47
N PRO A 65 -28.22 10.32 3.46
CA PRO A 65 -26.96 10.74 2.87
C PRO A 65 -25.73 10.02 3.46
N LEU A 66 -24.75 9.74 2.62
CA LEU A 66 -23.59 8.93 3.02
C LEU A 66 -22.82 9.49 4.22
N ASP A 67 -22.63 10.81 4.26
CA ASP A 67 -21.93 11.46 5.38
C ASP A 67 -22.70 11.34 6.69
N VAL A 68 -24.03 11.41 6.63
CA VAL A 68 -24.93 11.21 7.79
C VAL A 68 -24.78 9.79 8.31
N ILE A 69 -24.86 8.79 7.43
CA ILE A 69 -24.67 7.37 7.78
C ILE A 69 -23.33 7.14 8.48
N ILE A 70 -22.25 7.67 7.92
CA ILE A 70 -20.89 7.50 8.47
C ILE A 70 -20.77 8.21 9.83
N LYS A 71 -21.31 9.42 9.97
CA LYS A 71 -21.30 10.17 11.24
C LYS A 71 -22.11 9.47 12.33
N VAL A 72 -23.30 8.96 12.00
CA VAL A 72 -24.11 8.16 12.94
C VAL A 72 -23.38 6.89 13.35
N TRP A 73 -22.83 6.13 12.40
CA TRP A 73 -22.03 4.97 12.73
C TRP A 73 -20.84 5.31 13.64
N LYS A 74 -20.16 6.44 13.37
CA LYS A 74 -19.05 6.92 14.20
C LYS A 74 -19.49 7.18 15.64
N SER A 75 -20.67 7.76 15.86
CA SER A 75 -21.16 8.13 17.19
C SER A 75 -21.59 6.97 18.08
N VAL A 76 -21.92 5.80 17.50
CA VAL A 76 -22.30 4.62 18.27
C VAL A 76 -21.06 3.99 18.93
N GLU A 77 -21.06 3.84 20.23
CA GLU A 77 -19.98 3.15 20.96
C GLU A 77 -20.11 1.63 20.86
N PRO A 78 -19.08 0.90 20.44
CA PRO A 78 -19.12 -0.56 20.40
C PRO A 78 -18.96 -1.14 21.79
N THR A 79 -19.59 -2.30 22.03
CA THR A 79 -19.38 -3.06 23.27
C THR A 79 -18.05 -3.83 23.20
N PRO A 80 -17.24 -3.83 24.27
CA PRO A 80 -16.04 -4.67 24.32
C PRO A 80 -16.33 -6.14 23.96
N PRO A 81 -15.44 -6.86 23.24
CA PRO A 81 -14.06 -6.49 22.89
C PRO A 81 -13.92 -5.69 21.57
N PHE A 82 -15.00 -5.17 21.02
CA PHE A 82 -15.00 -4.48 19.72
C PHE A 82 -14.53 -3.02 19.85
N GLU A 83 -13.72 -2.58 18.89
CA GLU A 83 -13.28 -1.20 18.72
C GLU A 83 -13.48 -0.79 17.26
N LYS A 84 -13.98 0.42 17.00
CA LYS A 84 -14.17 0.92 15.64
C LYS A 84 -12.85 1.41 15.03
N VAL A 85 -12.65 1.12 13.75
CA VAL A 85 -11.65 1.80 12.93
C VAL A 85 -12.09 3.24 12.71
N SER A 86 -11.18 4.20 12.86
CA SER A 86 -11.50 5.62 12.61
C SER A 86 -11.97 5.83 11.17
N VAL A 87 -13.03 6.61 11.01
CA VAL A 87 -13.58 7.07 9.73
C VAL A 87 -13.28 8.54 9.44
N ASP A 88 -12.39 9.16 10.21
CA ASP A 88 -12.08 10.58 10.09
C ASP A 88 -11.48 10.94 8.74
N GLU A 89 -10.60 10.07 8.23
CA GLU A 89 -10.01 10.24 6.89
C GLU A 89 -11.08 10.11 5.79
N ILE A 90 -12.01 9.16 5.94
CA ILE A 90 -13.13 8.96 5.02
C ILE A 90 -14.03 10.21 4.99
N LEU A 91 -14.38 10.76 6.16
CA LEU A 91 -15.16 11.99 6.26
C LEU A 91 -14.41 13.20 5.71
N SER A 92 -13.11 13.26 5.90
CA SER A 92 -12.26 14.31 5.32
C SER A 92 -12.25 14.27 3.79
N LEU A 93 -12.12 13.07 3.20
CA LEU A 93 -12.19 12.89 1.75
C LEU A 93 -13.60 13.18 1.21
N TYR A 94 -14.65 12.80 1.93
CA TYR A 94 -16.00 13.17 1.58
C TYR A 94 -16.15 14.69 1.48
N ALA A 95 -15.70 15.44 2.49
CA ALA A 95 -15.76 16.89 2.49
C ALA A 95 -14.95 17.55 1.36
N GLN A 96 -13.85 16.92 0.92
CA GLN A 96 -13.11 17.37 -0.26
C GLN A 96 -13.88 17.09 -1.56
N ALA A 97 -14.48 15.92 -1.71
CA ALA A 97 -15.27 15.54 -2.86
C ALA A 97 -16.53 16.39 -2.99
N GLU A 98 -17.19 16.69 -1.87
CA GLU A 98 -18.45 17.44 -1.84
C GLU A 98 -18.33 18.85 -2.46
N ARG A 99 -17.16 19.47 -2.40
CA ARG A 99 -16.88 20.76 -3.06
C ARG A 99 -16.99 20.68 -4.59
N TYR A 100 -16.98 19.47 -5.14
CA TYR A 100 -17.05 19.17 -6.57
C TYR A 100 -18.20 18.19 -6.86
N ARG A 101 -19.28 18.27 -6.08
CA ARG A 101 -20.41 17.34 -6.14
C ARG A 101 -20.93 17.14 -7.57
N ASP A 102 -21.11 18.23 -8.32
CA ASP A 102 -21.65 18.19 -9.68
C ASP A 102 -20.68 17.60 -10.72
N ASP A 103 -19.39 17.55 -10.38
CA ASP A 103 -18.35 17.01 -11.26
C ASP A 103 -18.03 15.53 -10.96
N ILE A 104 -18.49 14.98 -9.83
CA ILE A 104 -18.14 13.64 -9.37
C ILE A 104 -19.36 12.73 -9.42
N TYR A 105 -19.37 11.83 -10.40
CA TYR A 105 -20.44 10.85 -10.61
C TYR A 105 -20.77 10.00 -9.36
N GLY A 106 -19.79 9.79 -8.48
CA GLY A 106 -19.99 9.05 -7.23
C GLY A 106 -21.11 9.59 -6.34
N PHE A 107 -21.50 10.87 -6.46
CA PHE A 107 -22.63 11.42 -5.68
C PHE A 107 -24.01 10.92 -6.13
N ASP A 108 -24.11 10.34 -7.33
CA ASP A 108 -25.33 9.69 -7.81
C ASP A 108 -25.43 8.23 -7.34
N ASP A 109 -24.32 7.66 -6.82
CA ASP A 109 -24.24 6.29 -6.31
C ASP A 109 -23.41 6.23 -5.02
N LYS A 110 -24.07 6.02 -3.88
CA LYS A 110 -23.42 5.93 -2.56
C LYS A 110 -22.34 4.87 -2.47
N ARG A 111 -22.49 3.75 -3.17
CA ARG A 111 -21.49 2.66 -3.16
C ARG A 111 -20.24 3.06 -3.90
N ILE A 112 -20.38 3.74 -5.04
CA ILE A 112 -19.25 4.30 -5.80
C ILE A 112 -18.58 5.40 -4.99
N LEU A 113 -19.36 6.31 -4.41
CA LEU A 113 -18.81 7.39 -3.58
C LEU A 113 -18.04 6.83 -2.37
N TYR A 114 -18.60 5.83 -1.67
CA TYR A 114 -17.91 5.19 -0.56
C TYR A 114 -16.58 4.53 -0.99
N ARG A 115 -16.58 3.85 -2.14
CA ARG A 115 -15.35 3.28 -2.71
C ARG A 115 -14.32 4.37 -3.03
N MET A 116 -14.74 5.55 -3.47
CA MET A 116 -13.85 6.69 -3.74
C MET A 116 -13.24 7.23 -2.45
N ILE A 117 -14.07 7.60 -1.47
CA ILE A 117 -13.62 8.24 -0.22
C ILE A 117 -12.92 7.28 0.75
N SER A 118 -13.06 5.97 0.58
CA SER A 118 -12.32 4.96 1.34
C SER A 118 -11.02 4.52 0.66
N CYS A 119 -10.58 5.22 -0.38
CA CYS A 119 -9.29 4.98 -1.02
C CYS A 119 -8.16 5.32 -0.03
N PRO A 120 -7.17 4.41 0.17
CA PRO A 120 -6.09 4.64 1.12
C PRO A 120 -5.08 5.64 0.55
N ILE A 121 -5.26 6.92 0.90
CA ILE A 121 -4.37 8.00 0.49
C ILE A 121 -3.93 8.85 1.69
N ASP A 122 -2.78 9.47 1.58
CA ASP A 122 -2.34 10.45 2.59
C ASP A 122 -3.09 11.76 2.41
N ILE A 123 -4.12 11.98 3.24
CA ILE A 123 -4.94 13.20 3.22
C ILE A 123 -4.14 14.48 3.57
N LYS A 124 -2.98 14.35 4.19
CA LYS A 124 -2.10 15.47 4.53
C LYS A 124 -1.29 15.95 3.32
N ASP A 125 -1.10 15.10 2.33
CA ASP A 125 -0.44 15.50 1.08
C ASP A 125 -1.45 16.05 0.07
N HIS A 126 -1.60 17.37 0.08
CA HIS A 126 -2.53 18.07 -0.81
C HIS A 126 -2.39 17.70 -2.30
N GLN A 127 -1.17 17.40 -2.77
CA GLN A 127 -0.93 17.01 -4.16
C GLN A 127 -1.48 15.61 -4.47
N VAL A 128 -1.47 14.70 -3.50
CA VAL A 128 -2.08 13.38 -3.62
C VAL A 128 -3.61 13.51 -3.62
N VAL A 129 -4.17 14.35 -2.75
CA VAL A 129 -5.62 14.62 -2.72
C VAL A 129 -6.08 15.25 -4.03
N LEU A 130 -5.34 16.20 -4.62
CA LEU A 130 -5.68 16.76 -5.93
C LEU A 130 -5.65 15.71 -7.05
N GLN A 131 -4.68 14.78 -7.02
CA GLN A 131 -4.63 13.69 -7.99
C GLN A 131 -5.82 12.74 -7.83
N TRP A 132 -6.19 12.42 -6.58
CA TRP A 132 -7.37 11.61 -6.28
C TRP A 132 -8.66 12.27 -6.78
N LEU A 133 -8.85 13.58 -6.55
CA LEU A 133 -10.00 14.32 -7.06
C LEU A 133 -10.11 14.27 -8.59
N ARG A 134 -8.98 14.36 -9.31
CA ARG A 134 -8.96 14.19 -10.77
C ARG A 134 -9.48 12.81 -11.17
N TYR A 135 -9.01 11.75 -10.51
CA TYR A 135 -9.49 10.40 -10.79
C TYR A 135 -10.97 10.21 -10.47
N CYS A 136 -11.48 10.83 -9.41
CA CYS A 136 -12.91 10.80 -9.09
C CYS A 136 -13.75 11.51 -10.15
N LYS A 137 -13.29 12.64 -10.68
CA LYS A 137 -13.97 13.38 -11.77
C LYS A 137 -13.92 12.63 -13.10
N ASP A 138 -12.77 12.06 -13.43
CA ASP A 138 -12.57 11.33 -14.68
C ASP A 138 -13.16 9.90 -14.64
N TYR A 139 -13.70 9.47 -13.49
CA TYR A 139 -14.14 8.08 -13.28
C TYR A 139 -15.10 7.53 -14.32
N PRO A 140 -16.19 8.24 -14.75
CA PRO A 140 -17.14 7.64 -15.68
C PRO A 140 -16.61 7.58 -17.13
N ALA A 141 -15.76 8.53 -17.52
CA ALA A 141 -15.39 8.72 -18.91
C ALA A 141 -14.31 7.75 -19.43
N ASP A 142 -13.31 7.43 -18.62
CA ASP A 142 -12.11 6.74 -19.09
C ASP A 142 -11.99 5.34 -18.50
N LYS A 143 -11.98 4.31 -19.37
CA LYS A 143 -11.60 2.96 -18.96
C LYS A 143 -10.11 2.89 -18.59
N ARG A 144 -9.26 3.67 -19.25
CA ARG A 144 -7.82 3.76 -18.96
C ARG A 144 -7.54 4.93 -18.03
N LEU A 145 -6.91 4.64 -16.89
CA LEU A 145 -6.51 5.66 -15.94
C LEU A 145 -5.30 6.44 -16.47
N LYS A 146 -5.36 7.77 -16.38
CA LYS A 146 -4.25 8.65 -16.80
C LYS A 146 -3.09 8.54 -15.80
N HIS A 147 -1.86 8.57 -16.31
CA HIS A 147 -0.67 8.61 -15.49
C HIS A 147 -0.71 9.81 -14.54
N PRO A 148 -0.25 9.65 -13.28
CA PRO A 148 -0.17 10.76 -12.35
C PRO A 148 0.87 11.78 -12.79
N ASP A 149 0.60 13.07 -12.55
CA ASP A 149 1.57 14.11 -12.85
C ASP A 149 2.74 14.10 -11.85
N LYS A 150 3.94 14.42 -12.32
CA LYS A 150 5.15 14.54 -11.46
C LYS A 150 5.11 15.78 -10.57
N GLY A 151 4.07 16.60 -10.69
CA GLY A 151 3.83 17.81 -9.93
C GLY A 151 4.74 18.96 -10.34
N ALA A 152 4.11 20.08 -10.73
CA ALA A 152 4.75 21.39 -10.93
C ALA A 152 4.76 22.20 -9.62
N GLY A 153 4.96 21.57 -8.48
CA GLY A 153 4.84 22.25 -7.18
C GLY A 153 6.17 22.75 -6.61
N SER A 154 6.08 23.65 -5.64
CA SER A 154 7.19 24.26 -4.89
C SER A 154 7.98 23.30 -4.00
N LYS A 155 7.58 22.03 -3.90
CA LYS A 155 8.33 21.01 -3.15
C LYS A 155 9.64 20.71 -3.85
N LEU A 156 10.76 20.95 -3.16
CA LEU A 156 12.11 20.70 -3.65
C LEU A 156 12.68 19.44 -3.00
N GLY A 157 13.55 18.75 -3.74
CA GLY A 157 14.32 17.62 -3.20
C GLY A 157 13.50 16.38 -2.89
N LEU A 158 13.80 15.72 -1.77
CA LEU A 158 13.23 14.43 -1.35
C LEU A 158 11.70 14.44 -1.33
N GLN A 159 11.09 15.46 -0.72
CA GLN A 159 9.65 15.54 -0.54
C GLN A 159 8.85 15.49 -1.86
N LYS A 160 9.41 15.99 -2.97
CA LYS A 160 8.79 15.90 -4.30
C LYS A 160 8.69 14.45 -4.77
N TYR A 161 9.75 13.66 -4.56
CA TYR A 161 9.77 12.25 -4.96
C TYR A 161 8.90 11.38 -4.08
N GLU A 162 8.83 11.66 -2.77
CA GLU A 162 7.91 10.97 -1.85
C GLU A 162 6.45 11.23 -2.23
N THR A 163 6.08 12.48 -2.52
CA THR A 163 4.74 12.83 -3.02
C THR A 163 4.43 12.13 -4.33
N TYR A 164 5.39 12.09 -5.27
CA TYR A 164 5.18 11.41 -6.54
C TYR A 164 5.04 9.89 -6.36
N TYR A 165 5.80 9.29 -5.47
CA TYR A 165 5.67 7.87 -5.13
C TYR A 165 4.27 7.54 -4.58
N ARG A 166 3.75 8.38 -3.66
CA ARG A 166 2.36 8.24 -3.17
C ARG A 166 1.31 8.39 -4.28
N LYS A 167 1.56 9.24 -5.29
CA LYS A 167 0.68 9.34 -6.46
C LYS A 167 0.74 8.08 -7.33
N LEU A 168 1.88 7.42 -7.45
CA LEU A 168 2.00 6.12 -8.13
C LEU A 168 1.24 5.02 -7.38
N ASP A 169 1.30 5.04 -6.05
CA ASP A 169 0.51 4.12 -5.23
C ASP A 169 -0.99 4.36 -5.38
N LEU A 170 -1.42 5.62 -5.38
CA LEU A 170 -2.81 5.99 -5.66
C LEU A 170 -3.25 5.52 -7.05
N TYR A 171 -2.42 5.68 -8.08
CA TYR A 171 -2.71 5.21 -9.45
C TYR A 171 -3.01 3.71 -9.47
N TYR A 172 -2.18 2.91 -8.81
CA TYR A 172 -2.38 1.46 -8.66
C TYR A 172 -3.64 1.14 -7.85
N GLN A 173 -3.80 1.73 -6.65
CA GLN A 173 -4.93 1.45 -5.76
C GLN A 173 -6.28 1.84 -6.39
N PHE A 174 -6.34 2.99 -7.06
CA PHE A 174 -7.54 3.46 -7.73
C PHE A 174 -7.90 2.57 -8.92
N SER A 175 -6.91 2.13 -9.71
CA SER A 175 -7.15 1.24 -10.84
C SER A 175 -7.76 -0.08 -10.40
N HIS A 176 -7.18 -0.76 -9.42
CA HIS A 176 -7.72 -2.02 -8.89
C HIS A 176 -9.09 -1.86 -8.24
N ARG A 177 -9.30 -0.75 -7.54
CA ARG A 177 -10.58 -0.49 -6.88
C ARG A 177 -11.73 -0.28 -7.85
N PHE A 178 -11.46 0.25 -9.04
CA PHE A 178 -12.47 0.62 -10.03
C PHE A 178 -12.31 -0.12 -11.36
N ASP A 179 -11.54 -1.20 -11.39
CA ASP A 179 -11.30 -2.04 -12.58
C ASP A 179 -10.86 -1.21 -13.80
N LYS A 180 -9.99 -0.22 -13.56
CA LYS A 180 -9.44 0.64 -14.60
C LYS A 180 -8.17 0.02 -15.20
N ILE A 181 -8.01 0.18 -16.50
CA ILE A 181 -6.81 -0.25 -17.20
C ILE A 181 -5.66 0.70 -16.89
N ILE A 182 -4.52 0.15 -16.51
CA ILE A 182 -3.26 0.89 -16.29
C ILE A 182 -2.13 0.31 -17.14
N ASP A 183 -1.05 1.06 -17.21
CA ASP A 183 0.21 0.61 -17.79
C ASP A 183 1.10 0.08 -16.65
N GLU A 184 1.05 -1.23 -16.41
CA GLU A 184 1.76 -1.88 -15.29
C GLU A 184 3.27 -1.83 -15.49
N ASP A 185 3.76 -2.06 -16.71
CA ASP A 185 5.20 -2.02 -17.00
C ASP A 185 5.77 -0.61 -16.76
N TRP A 186 5.05 0.41 -17.20
CA TRP A 186 5.40 1.80 -16.93
C TRP A 186 5.40 2.09 -15.42
N LEU A 187 4.38 1.63 -14.69
CA LEU A 187 4.26 1.86 -13.26
C LEU A 187 5.43 1.24 -12.49
N GLU A 188 5.80 0.01 -12.81
CA GLU A 188 6.93 -0.69 -12.18
C GLU A 188 8.25 0.05 -12.43
N GLN A 189 8.48 0.48 -13.67
CA GLN A 189 9.67 1.26 -14.03
C GLN A 189 9.72 2.62 -13.31
N GLU A 190 8.60 3.35 -13.24
CA GLU A 190 8.55 4.65 -12.56
C GLU A 190 8.68 4.52 -11.04
N ARG A 191 8.09 3.48 -10.43
CA ARG A 191 8.31 3.17 -9.01
C ARG A 191 9.77 2.91 -8.72
N SER A 192 10.39 1.99 -9.44
CA SER A 192 11.81 1.65 -9.26
C SER A 192 12.74 2.86 -9.44
N ARG A 193 12.45 3.71 -10.44
CA ARG A 193 13.22 4.95 -10.68
C ARG A 193 13.06 5.94 -9.53
N THR A 194 11.83 6.10 -9.04
CA THR A 194 11.50 7.05 -7.96
C THR A 194 12.11 6.59 -6.64
N GLU A 195 12.00 5.31 -6.30
CA GLU A 195 12.65 4.69 -5.13
C GLU A 195 14.17 4.88 -5.17
N GLY A 196 14.80 4.59 -6.30
CA GLY A 196 16.23 4.79 -6.48
C GLY A 196 16.65 6.24 -6.23
N THR A 197 15.81 7.21 -6.65
CA THR A 197 16.07 8.63 -6.40
C THR A 197 15.88 9.00 -4.93
N ILE A 198 14.84 8.51 -4.27
CA ILE A 198 14.60 8.70 -2.83
C ILE A 198 15.79 8.15 -2.03
N MET A 199 16.24 6.94 -2.35
CA MET A 199 17.39 6.32 -1.69
C MET A 199 18.69 7.13 -1.88
N GLN A 200 18.89 7.75 -3.06
CA GLN A 200 20.02 8.65 -3.28
C GLN A 200 19.96 9.89 -2.40
N TYR A 201 18.78 10.48 -2.20
CA TYR A 201 18.61 11.62 -1.30
C TYR A 201 18.86 11.23 0.16
N LEU A 202 18.38 10.10 0.61
CA LEU A 202 18.56 9.62 1.99
C LEU A 202 20.01 9.23 2.28
N SER A 203 20.77 8.81 1.26
CA SER A 203 22.19 8.45 1.40
C SER A 203 23.13 9.65 1.29
N LYS A 204 22.65 10.86 0.93
CA LYS A 204 23.45 12.09 0.94
C LYS A 204 23.84 12.44 2.39
N GLY A 205 25.09 12.15 2.75
CA GLY A 205 25.63 12.35 4.10
C GLY A 205 26.05 11.07 4.83
N LYS A 206 25.63 9.90 4.33
CA LYS A 206 26.22 8.61 4.71
C LYS A 206 27.03 8.10 3.51
N LYS A 207 28.25 7.57 3.73
CA LYS A 207 29.01 6.91 2.65
C LYS A 207 28.06 5.99 1.90
N SER A 208 27.80 6.30 0.63
CA SER A 208 26.80 5.61 -0.19
C SER A 208 27.15 4.13 -0.29
N TYR A 209 26.37 3.27 0.34
CA TYR A 209 26.42 1.83 0.18
C TYR A 209 25.52 1.34 -0.96
N ILE A 210 25.19 2.21 -1.92
CA ILE A 210 24.49 1.76 -3.12
C ILE A 210 25.50 0.97 -3.94
N ALA A 211 25.43 -0.35 -3.80
CA ALA A 211 26.26 -1.25 -4.59
C ALA A 211 25.94 -1.05 -6.08
N ARG A 212 27.00 -0.97 -6.89
CA ARG A 212 26.86 -0.93 -8.35
C ARG A 212 27.40 -2.22 -8.92
N CYS A 213 26.77 -2.70 -9.98
CA CYS A 213 27.27 -3.83 -10.74
C CYS A 213 28.69 -3.54 -11.23
N GLN A 214 29.64 -4.41 -10.86
CA GLN A 214 31.05 -4.24 -11.23
C GLN A 214 31.30 -4.30 -12.75
N ARG A 215 30.34 -4.86 -13.51
CA ARG A 215 30.49 -5.08 -14.96
C ARG A 215 29.85 -3.96 -15.80
N CYS A 216 28.64 -3.51 -15.45
CA CYS A 216 27.91 -2.52 -16.26
C CYS A 216 27.61 -1.20 -15.52
N GLY A 217 28.03 -1.07 -14.27
CA GLY A 217 27.80 0.14 -13.46
C GLY A 217 26.34 0.37 -13.01
N ARG A 218 25.37 -0.50 -13.39
CA ARG A 218 23.98 -0.41 -12.99
C ARG A 218 23.87 -0.49 -11.48
N MET A 219 23.00 0.32 -10.88
CA MET A 219 22.69 0.22 -9.45
C MET A 219 22.08 -1.14 -9.14
N LEU A 220 22.57 -1.78 -8.08
CA LEU A 220 22.04 -3.02 -7.56
C LEU A 220 20.97 -2.72 -6.49
N PRO A 221 19.92 -3.54 -6.38
CA PRO A 221 18.93 -3.40 -5.32
C PRO A 221 19.57 -3.38 -3.93
N VAL A 222 18.97 -2.66 -2.99
CA VAL A 222 19.43 -2.63 -1.60
C VAL A 222 19.35 -4.04 -1.02
N GLY A 223 20.46 -4.52 -0.46
CA GLY A 223 20.55 -5.89 0.07
C GLY A 223 20.81 -6.97 -0.98
N TYR A 224 21.05 -6.59 -2.24
CA TYR A 224 21.41 -7.56 -3.30
C TYR A 224 22.74 -8.24 -2.98
N PRO A 225 22.76 -9.58 -2.86
CA PRO A 225 23.93 -10.30 -2.31
C PRO A 225 25.13 -10.41 -3.26
N PHE A 226 24.93 -10.08 -4.55
CA PHE A 226 25.95 -10.25 -5.56
C PHE A 226 26.53 -8.90 -6.02
N LYS A 227 27.78 -8.92 -6.50
CA LYS A 227 28.47 -7.74 -7.04
C LYS A 227 28.17 -7.48 -8.51
N ILE A 228 27.48 -8.39 -9.18
CA ILE A 228 27.16 -8.35 -10.61
C ILE A 228 25.65 -8.51 -10.75
N CYS A 229 24.98 -7.65 -11.55
CA CYS A 229 23.54 -7.72 -11.77
C CYS A 229 23.16 -8.97 -12.60
N GLU A 230 21.94 -9.43 -12.45
CA GLU A 230 21.43 -10.63 -13.10
C GLU A 230 21.61 -10.64 -14.62
N PRO A 231 21.34 -9.55 -15.40
CA PRO A 231 21.65 -9.52 -16.82
C PRO A 231 23.13 -9.70 -17.16
N CYS A 232 24.04 -9.14 -16.34
CA CYS A 232 25.47 -9.31 -16.56
C CYS A 232 25.96 -10.70 -16.15
N PHE A 233 25.29 -11.34 -15.22
CA PHE A 233 25.58 -12.73 -14.82
C PHE A 233 25.20 -13.70 -15.94
N HIS A 234 24.00 -13.58 -16.49
CA HIS A 234 23.53 -14.44 -17.58
C HIS A 234 24.30 -14.23 -18.89
N HIS A 235 24.78 -13.00 -19.18
CA HIS A 235 25.65 -12.76 -20.34
C HIS A 235 27.07 -13.36 -20.21
N SER A 236 27.45 -13.83 -19.03
CA SER A 236 28.74 -14.51 -18.87
C SER A 236 28.69 -16.01 -19.23
N SER A 237 27.48 -16.57 -19.37
CA SER A 237 27.26 -18.01 -19.66
C SER A 237 27.14 -18.32 -21.16
N ILE A 238 27.40 -17.35 -22.05
CA ILE A 238 27.24 -17.51 -23.50
C ILE A 238 28.59 -17.40 -24.26
N ILE A 239 29.69 -17.47 -23.56
CA ILE A 239 31.04 -17.55 -24.19
C ILE A 239 31.75 -18.74 -23.60
N ASP A 240 31.46 -19.90 -24.12
CA ASP A 240 32.34 -21.08 -24.30
C ASP A 240 31.86 -21.88 -25.52
#